data_a18a98bfa370f9ce019b11a3b121b814
#
_entry.id   a18a98bfa370f9ce019b11a3b121b814
#
_cell.length_a   1.000
_cell.length_b   1.000
_cell.length_c   1.000
_cell.angle_alpha   90.00
_cell.angle_beta   90.00
_cell.angle_gamma   90.00
#
_symmetry.space_group_name_H-M   'P 1'
#
loop_
_entity.id
_entity.type
_entity.pdbx_description
1 polymer ?
#
loop_
_entity_poly.entity_id
_entity_poly.type
_entity_poly.pdbx_seq_one_letter_code
_entity_poly.pdbx_strand_id
1 'polypeptide(L)'
;FIIPKHIWQDIPEKAGVDDVLNFANENPIGSGAFRFDYWDRGKELKVSANKAHFNAPKCAGIVRVVYGSHDAMAAAIEAGECDRTRYILKPSLVQDLNKINGIVGKGYASHGWYGFMFNHLRGPFKDRAFRTALDMIIPRDVIREVIMSGYATNGGSPIAPANKFWHNSSLKARPYNVKKAREILQEAGYSWDGSGKLHYPA
;
A
#
# COMPACT_ATOMS: atom_id res chain seq x y z
N PHE A 1 17.78 -11.72 0.24
CA PHE A 1 18.70 -10.70 -0.33
C PHE A 1 20.05 -11.35 -0.61
N ILE A 2 20.71 -10.89 -1.68
CA ILE A 2 22.09 -11.30 -2.00
C ILE A 2 22.97 -10.09 -1.69
N ILE A 3 23.94 -10.28 -0.78
CA ILE A 3 24.85 -9.23 -0.31
C ILE A 3 26.29 -9.61 -0.63
N PRO A 4 27.19 -8.64 -0.90
CA PRO A 4 28.59 -8.92 -1.22
C PRO A 4 29.35 -9.37 0.04
N LYS A 5 29.79 -10.65 0.06
CA LYS A 5 30.49 -11.25 1.21
C LYS A 5 31.72 -10.43 1.65
N HIS A 6 32.54 -10.00 0.72
CA HIS A 6 33.77 -9.25 1.00
C HIS A 6 33.56 -7.89 1.69
N ILE A 7 32.32 -7.41 1.71
CA ILE A 7 31.92 -6.18 2.43
C ILE A 7 31.26 -6.54 3.76
N TRP A 8 30.33 -7.49 3.73
CA TRP A 8 29.45 -7.76 4.86
C TRP A 8 30.01 -8.72 5.91
N GLN A 9 30.99 -9.57 5.56
CA GLN A 9 31.55 -10.55 6.52
C GLN A 9 32.15 -9.92 7.78
N ASP A 10 32.74 -8.72 7.65
CA ASP A 10 33.45 -8.04 8.75
C ASP A 10 32.63 -6.90 9.38
N ILE A 11 31.41 -6.61 8.88
CA ILE A 11 30.60 -5.48 9.39
C ILE A 11 30.26 -5.64 10.87
N PRO A 12 29.84 -6.80 11.38
CA PRO A 12 29.49 -6.94 12.78
C PRO A 12 30.66 -6.52 13.70
N GLU A 13 31.88 -6.95 13.39
CA GLU A 13 33.05 -6.61 14.15
C GLU A 13 33.49 -5.14 14.00
N LYS A 14 33.61 -4.65 12.77
CA LYS A 14 34.05 -3.29 12.46
C LYS A 14 33.07 -2.19 12.88
N ALA A 15 31.77 -2.48 12.82
CA ALA A 15 30.74 -1.53 13.21
C ALA A 15 30.37 -1.62 14.69
N GLY A 16 30.88 -2.60 15.43
CA GLY A 16 30.59 -2.81 16.85
C GLY A 16 29.07 -3.06 17.08
N VAL A 17 28.40 -3.70 16.14
CA VAL A 17 26.97 -4.00 16.24
C VAL A 17 26.78 -5.48 16.56
N ASP A 18 26.06 -5.77 17.63
CA ASP A 18 25.69 -7.13 18.02
C ASP A 18 24.70 -7.77 17.04
N ASP A 19 23.90 -6.93 16.36
CA ASP A 19 22.91 -7.33 15.36
C ASP A 19 23.12 -6.55 14.06
N VAL A 20 23.47 -7.26 12.98
CA VAL A 20 23.62 -6.69 11.63
C VAL A 20 22.34 -5.98 11.13
N LEU A 21 21.17 -6.30 11.67
CA LEU A 21 19.91 -5.61 11.31
C LEU A 21 19.90 -4.16 11.78
N ASN A 22 20.69 -3.80 12.78
CA ASN A 22 20.82 -2.45 13.29
C ASN A 22 21.91 -1.62 12.57
N PHE A 23 22.63 -2.22 11.63
CA PHE A 23 23.64 -1.52 10.87
C PHE A 23 23.00 -0.56 9.85
N ALA A 24 23.28 0.74 9.98
CA ALA A 24 22.64 1.79 9.19
C ALA A 24 23.01 1.76 7.70
N ASN A 25 24.15 1.15 7.33
CA ASN A 25 24.67 1.04 5.97
C ASN A 25 24.56 2.33 5.16
N GLU A 26 25.15 3.40 5.66
CA GLU A 26 25.02 4.76 5.09
C GLU A 26 25.61 4.90 3.68
N ASN A 27 26.58 4.04 3.33
CA ASN A 27 27.20 4.00 2.01
C ASN A 27 27.03 2.60 1.38
N PRO A 28 25.81 2.26 0.91
CA PRO A 28 25.53 0.92 0.43
C PRO A 28 26.25 0.62 -0.89
N ILE A 29 26.94 -0.51 -0.92
CA ILE A 29 27.57 -1.07 -2.12
C ILE A 29 26.76 -2.28 -2.55
N GLY A 30 26.36 -2.31 -3.80
CA GLY A 30 25.54 -3.38 -4.38
C GLY A 30 25.93 -3.69 -5.82
N SER A 31 25.33 -4.76 -6.37
CA SER A 31 25.51 -5.19 -7.76
C SER A 31 24.42 -4.64 -8.71
N GLY A 32 23.65 -3.65 -8.28
CA GLY A 32 22.53 -3.10 -9.02
C GLY A 32 22.92 -2.20 -10.19
N ALA A 33 21.90 -1.84 -10.99
CA ALA A 33 22.03 -0.95 -12.13
C ALA A 33 22.36 0.51 -11.78
N PHE A 34 22.21 0.87 -10.51
CA PHE A 34 22.56 2.19 -10.00
C PHE A 34 23.54 2.09 -8.83
N ARG A 35 24.41 3.10 -8.72
CA ARG A 35 25.34 3.29 -7.59
C ARG A 35 24.81 4.38 -6.68
N PHE A 36 24.97 4.19 -5.38
CA PHE A 36 24.65 5.18 -4.38
C PHE A 36 25.60 6.37 -4.47
N ASP A 37 25.08 7.59 -4.47
CA ASP A 37 25.87 8.81 -4.40
C ASP A 37 25.78 9.43 -3.00
N TYR A 38 24.57 9.79 -2.56
CA TYR A 38 24.32 10.32 -1.22
C TYR A 38 22.85 10.21 -0.80
N TRP A 39 22.62 10.35 0.50
CA TRP A 39 21.29 10.45 1.10
C TRP A 39 21.24 11.58 2.12
N ASP A 40 20.60 12.70 1.79
CA ASP A 40 20.22 13.74 2.74
C ASP A 40 18.86 13.35 3.35
N ARG A 41 18.92 12.85 4.60
CA ARG A 41 17.76 12.27 5.27
C ARG A 41 16.62 13.28 5.41
N GLY A 42 15.43 12.88 4.97
CA GLY A 42 14.24 13.73 5.00
C GLY A 42 14.12 14.70 3.83
N LYS A 43 15.13 14.81 2.97
CA LYS A 43 15.12 15.71 1.78
C LYS A 43 15.22 14.94 0.48
N GLU A 44 16.38 14.31 0.22
CA GLU A 44 16.58 13.64 -1.06
C GLU A 44 17.61 12.50 -1.00
N LEU A 45 17.50 11.58 -1.94
CA LEU A 45 18.47 10.52 -2.19
C LEU A 45 18.86 10.54 -3.65
N LYS A 46 20.16 10.47 -3.93
CA LYS A 46 20.70 10.40 -5.28
C LYS A 46 21.42 9.10 -5.55
N VAL A 47 21.20 8.57 -6.75
CA VAL A 47 21.92 7.43 -7.30
C VAL A 47 22.33 7.72 -8.75
N SER A 48 23.51 7.30 -9.16
CA SER A 48 24.03 7.43 -10.52
C SER A 48 23.99 6.08 -11.24
N ALA A 49 23.95 6.12 -12.58
CA ALA A 49 23.92 4.92 -13.39
C ALA A 49 25.22 4.12 -13.29
N ASN A 50 25.13 2.82 -13.04
CA ASN A 50 26.23 1.88 -13.14
C ASN A 50 26.41 1.46 -14.60
N LYS A 51 27.27 2.16 -15.32
CA LYS A 51 27.54 1.88 -16.75
C LYS A 51 28.16 0.53 -17.01
N ALA A 52 28.77 -0.12 -16.00
CA ALA A 52 29.34 -1.47 -16.10
C ALA A 52 28.32 -2.59 -15.82
N HIS A 53 27.08 -2.24 -15.49
CA HIS A 53 26.04 -3.24 -15.24
C HIS A 53 25.61 -3.89 -16.55
N PHE A 54 25.36 -5.22 -16.55
CA PHE A 54 24.96 -6.00 -17.75
C PHE A 54 23.67 -5.46 -18.42
N ASN A 55 22.83 -4.75 -17.66
CA ASN A 55 21.67 -4.00 -18.15
C ASN A 55 21.80 -2.55 -17.66
N ALA A 56 22.76 -1.83 -18.23
CA ALA A 56 23.05 -0.46 -17.82
C ALA A 56 21.86 0.50 -18.08
N PRO A 57 21.54 1.39 -17.13
CA PRO A 57 20.47 2.35 -17.33
C PRO A 57 20.73 3.30 -18.49
N LYS A 58 19.67 3.71 -19.19
CA LYS A 58 19.72 4.72 -20.26
C LYS A 58 19.79 6.12 -19.71
N CYS A 59 19.27 6.37 -18.50
CA CYS A 59 19.37 7.66 -17.79
C CYS A 59 20.72 7.80 -17.08
N ALA A 60 21.12 9.04 -16.72
CA ALA A 60 22.34 9.31 -15.98
C ALA A 60 22.24 8.91 -14.51
N GLY A 61 21.06 9.01 -13.91
CA GLY A 61 20.82 8.71 -12.51
C GLY A 61 19.38 9.00 -12.13
N ILE A 62 19.10 8.90 -10.82
CA ILE A 62 17.81 9.20 -10.24
C ILE A 62 18.04 10.06 -8.99
N VAL A 63 17.33 11.17 -8.90
CA VAL A 63 17.19 11.94 -7.65
C VAL A 63 15.79 11.70 -7.12
N ARG A 64 15.69 11.23 -5.89
CA ARG A 64 14.42 11.02 -5.20
C ARG A 64 14.22 12.09 -4.15
N VAL A 65 13.33 13.02 -4.42
CA VAL A 65 12.98 14.11 -3.49
C VAL A 65 11.85 13.65 -2.57
N VAL A 66 11.90 14.06 -1.30
CA VAL A 66 10.86 13.76 -0.30
C VAL A 66 9.93 14.98 -0.20
N TYR A 67 8.65 14.77 -0.45
CA TYR A 67 7.60 15.79 -0.28
C TYR A 67 6.73 15.45 0.92
N GLY A 68 6.31 16.48 1.65
CA GLY A 68 5.51 16.32 2.87
C GLY A 68 4.04 15.95 2.63
N SER A 69 3.54 16.10 1.40
CA SER A 69 2.14 15.80 1.07
C SER A 69 1.97 15.40 -0.40
N HIS A 70 0.81 14.80 -0.72
CA HIS A 70 0.42 14.48 -2.10
C HIS A 70 0.20 15.76 -2.93
N ASP A 71 -0.31 16.79 -2.31
CA ASP A 71 -0.55 18.08 -2.98
C ASP A 71 0.78 18.74 -3.38
N ALA A 72 1.79 18.70 -2.51
CA ALA A 72 3.14 19.17 -2.84
C ALA A 72 3.80 18.37 -3.97
N MET A 73 3.61 17.03 -3.97
CA MET A 73 4.09 16.21 -5.09
C MET A 73 3.39 16.55 -6.41
N ALA A 74 2.08 16.80 -6.37
CA ALA A 74 1.33 17.19 -7.58
C ALA A 74 1.80 18.53 -8.11
N ALA A 75 2.01 19.53 -7.24
CA ALA A 75 2.53 20.84 -7.61
C ALA A 75 3.94 20.75 -8.23
N ALA A 76 4.82 19.91 -7.69
CA ALA A 76 6.15 19.71 -8.25
C ALA A 76 6.13 19.04 -9.65
N ILE A 77 5.20 18.13 -9.92
CA ILE A 77 4.98 17.58 -11.27
C ILE A 77 4.45 18.66 -12.22
N GLU A 78 3.49 19.46 -11.77
CA GLU A 78 2.94 20.58 -12.57
C GLU A 78 3.98 21.62 -12.91
N ALA A 79 4.86 21.95 -11.97
CA ALA A 79 5.97 22.90 -12.18
C ALA A 79 7.12 22.33 -13.03
N GLY A 80 7.10 21.03 -13.34
CA GLY A 80 8.20 20.36 -14.06
C GLY A 80 9.45 20.10 -13.20
N GLU A 81 9.35 20.23 -11.88
CA GLU A 81 10.44 19.94 -10.93
C GLU A 81 10.68 18.44 -10.75
N CYS A 82 9.68 17.62 -11.10
CA CYS A 82 9.74 16.17 -11.03
C CYS A 82 9.25 15.53 -12.33
N ASP A 83 9.97 14.50 -12.80
CA ASP A 83 9.57 13.71 -13.98
C ASP A 83 8.47 12.71 -13.67
N ARG A 84 8.38 12.22 -12.43
CA ARG A 84 7.40 11.22 -12.03
C ARG A 84 7.26 11.10 -10.51
N THR A 85 6.10 10.67 -10.06
CA THR A 85 5.91 10.21 -8.69
C THR A 85 6.18 8.71 -8.56
N ARG A 86 6.69 8.27 -7.41
CA ARG A 86 6.80 6.85 -7.06
C ARG A 86 5.57 6.35 -6.34
N TYR A 87 5.01 7.18 -5.46
CA TYR A 87 3.86 6.82 -4.65
C TYR A 87 2.56 7.15 -5.38
N ILE A 88 1.50 6.46 -4.98
CA ILE A 88 0.15 6.69 -5.49
C ILE A 88 -0.30 8.07 -5.02
N LEU A 89 -0.58 8.95 -5.96
CA LEU A 89 -1.28 10.21 -5.70
C LEU A 89 -2.75 9.93 -5.39
N LYS A 90 -3.40 10.87 -4.69
CA LYS A 90 -4.86 10.85 -4.56
C LYS A 90 -5.49 10.84 -5.97
N PRO A 91 -6.52 10.02 -6.22
CA PRO A 91 -7.13 9.93 -7.55
C PRO A 91 -7.59 11.28 -8.14
N SER A 92 -8.11 12.18 -7.29
CA SER A 92 -8.51 13.53 -7.72
C SER A 92 -7.33 14.33 -8.30
N LEU A 93 -6.17 14.29 -7.64
CA LEU A 93 -4.96 14.98 -8.13
C LEU A 93 -4.49 14.41 -9.47
N VAL A 94 -4.59 13.09 -9.67
CA VAL A 94 -4.26 12.45 -10.95
C VAL A 94 -5.21 12.91 -12.05
N GLN A 95 -6.49 13.07 -11.75
CA GLN A 95 -7.49 13.59 -12.70
C GLN A 95 -7.18 15.05 -13.08
N ASP A 96 -6.76 15.88 -12.12
CA ASP A 96 -6.40 17.28 -12.39
C ASP A 96 -5.12 17.39 -13.19
N LEU A 97 -4.07 16.66 -12.84
CA LEU A 97 -2.82 16.60 -13.58
C LEU A 97 -3.01 16.11 -15.03
N ASN A 98 -3.93 15.20 -15.28
CA ASN A 98 -4.24 14.72 -16.64
C ASN A 98 -4.89 15.79 -17.56
N LYS A 99 -5.34 16.92 -17.01
CA LYS A 99 -5.84 18.07 -17.79
C LYS A 99 -4.70 18.94 -18.34
N ILE A 100 -3.48 18.75 -17.80
CA ILE A 100 -2.31 19.55 -18.17
C ILE A 100 -1.58 18.88 -19.33
N ASN A 101 -1.31 19.64 -20.38
CA ASN A 101 -0.61 19.13 -21.56
C ASN A 101 0.80 18.61 -21.19
N GLY A 102 1.13 17.40 -21.66
CA GLY A 102 2.42 16.76 -21.38
C GLY A 102 2.46 15.92 -20.10
N ILE A 103 1.46 15.99 -19.23
CA ILE A 103 1.38 15.17 -18.02
C ILE A 103 0.44 14.00 -18.25
N VAL A 104 0.90 12.80 -17.88
CA VAL A 104 0.11 11.55 -18.02
C VAL A 104 0.09 10.78 -16.71
N GLY A 105 -1.06 10.80 -16.04
CA GLY A 105 -1.35 9.95 -14.89
C GLY A 105 -2.11 8.69 -15.31
N LYS A 106 -1.59 7.52 -14.96
CA LYS A 106 -2.23 6.21 -15.25
C LYS A 106 -2.41 5.41 -13.98
N GLY A 107 -3.61 4.85 -13.81
CA GLY A 107 -3.87 3.84 -12.79
C GLY A 107 -3.53 2.45 -13.30
N TYR A 108 -2.87 1.66 -12.46
CA TYR A 108 -2.60 0.25 -12.70
C TYR A 108 -3.16 -0.58 -11.56
N ALA A 109 -3.79 -1.70 -11.87
CA ALA A 109 -4.21 -2.66 -10.86
C ALA A 109 -2.97 -3.19 -10.09
N SER A 110 -2.95 -2.98 -8.79
CA SER A 110 -1.86 -3.44 -7.93
C SER A 110 -2.20 -4.79 -7.30
N HIS A 111 -1.19 -5.45 -6.70
CA HIS A 111 -1.38 -6.63 -5.85
C HIS A 111 -1.79 -6.27 -4.42
N GLY A 112 -1.83 -4.98 -4.09
CA GLY A 112 -2.30 -4.49 -2.80
C GLY A 112 -3.81 -4.56 -2.65
N TRP A 113 -4.28 -4.58 -1.41
CA TRP A 113 -5.69 -4.53 -1.05
C TRP A 113 -5.87 -3.75 0.25
N TYR A 114 -7.06 -3.23 0.45
CA TYR A 114 -7.50 -2.61 1.71
C TYR A 114 -8.54 -3.51 2.35
N GLY A 115 -8.42 -3.74 3.65
CA GLY A 115 -9.36 -4.58 4.38
C GLY A 115 -9.20 -4.49 5.87
N PHE A 116 -10.16 -5.07 6.59
CA PHE A 116 -10.10 -5.21 8.03
C PHE A 116 -9.57 -6.60 8.41
N MET A 117 -8.58 -6.63 9.29
CA MET A 117 -8.08 -7.85 9.89
C MET A 117 -8.65 -7.98 11.31
N PHE A 118 -9.38 -9.06 11.56
CA PHE A 118 -10.01 -9.30 12.85
C PHE A 118 -9.16 -10.21 13.73
N ASN A 119 -8.98 -9.84 14.99
CA ASN A 119 -8.39 -10.73 15.98
C ASN A 119 -9.44 -11.75 16.42
N HIS A 120 -9.38 -12.96 15.87
CA HIS A 120 -10.31 -14.04 16.15
C HIS A 120 -10.24 -14.60 17.59
N LEU A 121 -9.29 -14.15 18.39
CA LEU A 121 -9.14 -14.56 19.80
C LEU A 121 -9.84 -13.61 20.77
N ARG A 122 -10.35 -12.47 20.31
CA ARG A 122 -10.89 -11.42 21.19
C ARG A 122 -12.30 -10.98 20.80
N GLY A 123 -13.08 -10.68 21.85
CA GLY A 123 -14.39 -10.04 21.78
C GLY A 123 -15.33 -10.68 20.78
N PRO A 124 -16.17 -9.89 20.11
CA PRO A 124 -17.17 -10.43 19.18
C PRO A 124 -16.54 -11.02 17.92
N PHE A 125 -15.27 -10.71 17.64
CA PHE A 125 -14.58 -11.24 16.46
C PHE A 125 -14.29 -12.75 16.49
N LYS A 126 -14.47 -13.41 17.64
CA LYS A 126 -14.53 -14.87 17.73
C LYS A 126 -15.74 -15.42 16.97
N ASP A 127 -16.85 -14.72 17.04
CA ASP A 127 -18.09 -15.13 16.40
C ASP A 127 -18.07 -14.89 14.89
N ARG A 128 -18.37 -15.94 14.13
CA ARG A 128 -18.45 -15.88 12.68
C ARG A 128 -19.64 -15.02 12.20
N ALA A 129 -20.77 -15.08 12.89
CA ALA A 129 -21.95 -14.30 12.56
C ALA A 129 -21.65 -12.81 12.68
N PHE A 130 -20.95 -12.39 13.74
CA PHE A 130 -20.53 -11.01 13.92
C PHE A 130 -19.60 -10.53 12.78
N ARG A 131 -18.59 -11.32 12.41
CA ARG A 131 -17.69 -10.96 11.30
C ARG A 131 -18.43 -10.88 9.96
N THR A 132 -19.39 -11.79 9.74
CA THR A 132 -20.22 -11.82 8.52
C THR A 132 -21.10 -10.56 8.44
N ALA A 133 -21.74 -10.19 9.55
CA ALA A 133 -22.55 -8.98 9.63
C ALA A 133 -21.73 -7.71 9.38
N LEU A 134 -20.52 -7.61 9.97
CA LEU A 134 -19.60 -6.50 9.70
C LEU A 134 -19.22 -6.40 8.22
N ASP A 135 -18.92 -7.52 7.58
CA ASP A 135 -18.59 -7.55 6.16
C ASP A 135 -19.71 -7.00 5.28
N MET A 136 -20.97 -7.27 5.66
CA MET A 136 -22.15 -6.81 4.91
C MET A 136 -22.52 -5.34 5.12
N ILE A 137 -21.97 -4.68 6.15
CA ILE A 137 -22.24 -3.24 6.38
C ILE A 137 -21.12 -2.33 5.83
N ILE A 138 -20.09 -2.88 5.20
CA ILE A 138 -19.06 -2.10 4.53
C ILE A 138 -19.58 -1.62 3.17
N PRO A 139 -19.77 -0.30 2.98
CA PRO A 139 -20.32 0.25 1.73
C PRO A 139 -19.22 0.33 0.65
N ARG A 140 -18.78 -0.82 0.14
CA ARG A 140 -17.65 -0.94 -0.80
C ARG A 140 -17.83 -0.10 -2.06
N ASP A 141 -19.03 -0.01 -2.58
CA ASP A 141 -19.30 0.78 -3.77
C ASP A 141 -19.12 2.28 -3.51
N VAL A 142 -19.54 2.77 -2.33
CA VAL A 142 -19.28 4.17 -1.92
C VAL A 142 -17.79 4.42 -1.77
N ILE A 143 -17.07 3.49 -1.13
CA ILE A 143 -15.61 3.59 -0.98
C ILE A 143 -14.94 3.63 -2.35
N ARG A 144 -15.34 2.74 -3.26
CA ARG A 144 -14.80 2.69 -4.63
C ARG A 144 -15.06 3.96 -5.42
N GLU A 145 -16.31 4.42 -5.45
CA GLU A 145 -16.69 5.55 -6.31
C GLU A 145 -16.33 6.90 -5.72
N VAL A 146 -16.56 7.09 -4.40
CA VAL A 146 -16.38 8.41 -3.77
C VAL A 146 -14.96 8.59 -3.27
N ILE A 147 -14.46 7.64 -2.46
CA ILE A 147 -13.13 7.79 -1.82
C ILE A 147 -12.02 7.49 -2.80
N MET A 148 -12.17 6.45 -3.62
CA MET A 148 -11.17 6.00 -4.58
C MET A 148 -11.42 6.53 -6.00
N SER A 149 -12.46 7.37 -6.20
CA SER A 149 -12.80 8.00 -7.51
C SER A 149 -12.81 6.99 -8.67
N GLY A 150 -13.29 5.77 -8.44
CA GLY A 150 -13.31 4.68 -9.41
C GLY A 150 -11.99 3.91 -9.61
N TYR A 151 -10.89 4.33 -8.94
CA TYR A 151 -9.58 3.67 -9.07
C TYR A 151 -9.41 2.44 -8.17
N ALA A 152 -10.49 1.75 -7.85
CA ALA A 152 -10.45 0.52 -7.07
C ALA A 152 -11.46 -0.51 -7.60
N THR A 153 -11.30 -1.76 -7.21
CA THR A 153 -12.27 -2.84 -7.47
C THR A 153 -12.67 -3.51 -6.18
N ASN A 154 -13.93 -3.96 -6.09
CA ASN A 154 -14.38 -4.71 -4.93
C ASN A 154 -13.72 -6.08 -4.91
N GLY A 155 -13.06 -6.41 -3.79
CA GLY A 155 -12.38 -7.69 -3.60
C GLY A 155 -13.20 -8.67 -2.76
N GLY A 156 -13.20 -9.94 -3.16
CA GLY A 156 -13.78 -11.05 -2.37
C GLY A 156 -12.72 -11.85 -1.60
N SER A 157 -11.44 -11.53 -1.76
CA SER A 157 -10.33 -12.20 -1.11
C SER A 157 -9.14 -11.24 -0.90
N PRO A 158 -8.18 -11.58 -0.02
CA PRO A 158 -6.96 -10.81 0.15
C PRO A 158 -5.99 -10.92 -1.04
N ILE A 159 -6.25 -11.83 -1.99
CA ILE A 159 -5.47 -11.94 -3.22
C ILE A 159 -6.12 -11.07 -4.28
N ALA A 160 -5.46 -9.97 -4.61
CA ALA A 160 -5.98 -8.99 -5.57
C ALA A 160 -6.18 -9.58 -6.97
N PRO A 161 -7.19 -9.11 -7.74
CA PRO A 161 -7.45 -9.59 -9.11
C PRO A 161 -6.28 -9.43 -10.08
N ALA A 162 -5.36 -8.50 -9.83
CA ALA A 162 -4.14 -8.33 -10.62
C ALA A 162 -3.21 -9.55 -10.54
N ASN A 163 -3.27 -10.32 -9.46
CA ASN A 163 -2.54 -11.58 -9.32
C ASN A 163 -3.33 -12.73 -9.96
N LYS A 164 -3.35 -12.77 -11.28
CA LYS A 164 -4.17 -13.72 -12.06
C LYS A 164 -3.90 -15.19 -11.76
N PHE A 165 -2.70 -15.52 -11.31
CA PHE A 165 -2.31 -16.90 -11.03
C PHE A 165 -2.94 -17.44 -9.73
N TRP A 166 -2.97 -16.61 -8.69
CA TRP A 166 -3.44 -17.02 -7.35
C TRP A 166 -4.87 -16.54 -7.03
N HIS A 167 -5.39 -15.60 -7.82
CA HIS A 167 -6.72 -15.03 -7.57
C HIS A 167 -7.83 -16.00 -7.95
N ASN A 168 -8.66 -16.33 -6.98
CA ASN A 168 -9.89 -17.08 -7.24
C ASN A 168 -11.04 -16.11 -7.56
N SER A 169 -11.39 -16.01 -8.84
CA SER A 169 -12.45 -15.11 -9.32
C SER A 169 -13.88 -15.52 -8.93
N SER A 170 -14.07 -16.73 -8.38
CA SER A 170 -15.38 -17.17 -7.86
C SER A 170 -15.71 -16.54 -6.51
N LEU A 171 -14.68 -16.08 -5.76
CA LEU A 171 -14.87 -15.42 -4.48
C LEU A 171 -15.32 -13.98 -4.71
N LYS A 172 -16.55 -13.67 -4.33
CA LYS A 172 -17.13 -12.33 -4.43
C LYS A 172 -17.28 -11.69 -3.04
N ALA A 173 -17.12 -10.38 -2.99
CA ALA A 173 -17.50 -9.61 -1.80
C ALA A 173 -18.97 -9.78 -1.53
N ARG A 174 -19.37 -9.87 -0.25
CA ARG A 174 -20.79 -9.86 0.12
C ARG A 174 -21.40 -8.51 -0.24
N PRO A 175 -22.66 -8.50 -0.72
CA PRO A 175 -23.36 -7.26 -1.00
C PRO A 175 -23.59 -6.47 0.29
N TYR A 176 -23.58 -5.14 0.17
CA TYR A 176 -23.97 -4.26 1.26
C TYR A 176 -25.45 -4.46 1.61
N ASN A 177 -25.73 -4.88 2.83
CA ASN A 177 -27.08 -5.13 3.29
C ASN A 177 -27.19 -5.06 4.81
N VAL A 178 -27.54 -3.88 5.32
CA VAL A 178 -27.68 -3.62 6.77
C VAL A 178 -28.80 -4.47 7.40
N LYS A 179 -29.92 -4.65 6.66
CA LYS A 179 -31.03 -5.47 7.15
C LYS A 179 -30.61 -6.92 7.37
N LYS A 180 -29.98 -7.51 6.35
CA LYS A 180 -29.48 -8.90 6.46
C LYS A 180 -28.40 -9.07 7.52
N ALA A 181 -27.52 -8.06 7.68
CA ALA A 181 -26.54 -8.06 8.76
C ALA A 181 -27.20 -8.10 10.15
N ARG A 182 -28.27 -7.33 10.36
CA ARG A 182 -29.05 -7.37 11.62
C ARG A 182 -29.73 -8.71 11.83
N GLU A 183 -30.36 -9.29 10.82
CA GLU A 183 -30.98 -10.60 10.88
C GLU A 183 -29.96 -11.69 11.32
N ILE A 184 -28.77 -11.70 10.69
CA ILE A 184 -27.69 -12.64 11.05
C ILE A 184 -27.28 -12.50 12.52
N LEU A 185 -27.17 -11.27 13.02
CA LEU A 185 -26.84 -11.04 14.42
C LEU A 185 -27.96 -11.49 15.35
N GLN A 186 -29.21 -11.22 15.01
CA GLN A 186 -30.36 -11.67 15.81
C GLN A 186 -30.46 -13.22 15.86
N GLU A 187 -30.29 -13.88 14.73
CA GLU A 187 -30.23 -15.34 14.63
C GLU A 187 -29.11 -15.94 15.49
N ALA A 188 -28.01 -15.20 15.66
CA ALA A 188 -26.87 -15.58 16.51
C ALA A 188 -27.02 -15.14 17.99
N GLY A 189 -28.20 -14.64 18.38
CA GLY A 189 -28.50 -14.28 19.77
C GLY A 189 -28.10 -12.86 20.20
N TYR A 190 -27.62 -12.02 19.28
CA TYR A 190 -27.37 -10.61 19.57
C TYR A 190 -28.68 -9.83 19.65
N SER A 191 -28.74 -8.84 20.52
CA SER A 191 -29.90 -7.99 20.69
C SER A 191 -29.52 -6.51 20.77
N TRP A 192 -30.49 -5.61 20.62
CA TRP A 192 -30.30 -4.18 20.81
C TRP A 192 -31.22 -3.69 21.92
N ASP A 193 -30.69 -2.82 22.78
CA ASP A 193 -31.51 -2.14 23.77
C ASP A 193 -32.30 -0.96 23.17
N GLY A 194 -33.09 -0.30 23.99
CA GLY A 194 -33.90 0.86 23.58
C GLY A 194 -33.08 2.08 23.11
N SER A 195 -31.79 2.12 23.39
CA SER A 195 -30.85 3.16 22.92
C SER A 195 -30.16 2.77 21.60
N GLY A 196 -30.40 1.57 21.09
CA GLY A 196 -29.77 1.03 19.89
C GLY A 196 -28.38 0.45 20.13
N LYS A 197 -27.96 0.23 21.36
CA LYS A 197 -26.69 -0.40 21.72
C LYS A 197 -26.78 -1.91 21.54
N LEU A 198 -25.77 -2.50 20.89
CA LEU A 198 -25.67 -3.93 20.65
C LEU A 198 -25.22 -4.67 21.92
N HIS A 199 -25.91 -5.75 22.24
CA HIS A 199 -25.60 -6.68 23.31
C HIS A 199 -25.23 -8.06 22.75
N TYR A 200 -24.26 -8.71 23.40
CA TYR A 200 -23.82 -10.04 23.05
C TYR A 200 -24.87 -11.11 23.40
N PRO A 201 -24.81 -12.27 22.75
CA PRO A 201 -25.53 -13.44 23.21
C PRO A 201 -25.19 -13.76 24.68
N ALA A 202 -26.21 -14.24 25.44
CA ALA A 202 -26.04 -14.63 26.84
C ALA A 202 -25.14 -15.88 26.96
#